data_a93d13a7b12a1fdb49e0a156d218c191
#
_entry.id   a93d13a7b12a1fdb49e0a156d218c191
#
_cell.length_a   1.000
_cell.length_b   1.000
_cell.length_c   1.000
_cell.angle_alpha   90.00
_cell.angle_beta   90.00
_cell.angle_gamma   90.00
#
_symmetry.space_group_name_H-M   'P 1'
#
loop_
_entity.id
_entity.type
_entity.pdbx_description
1 polymer ?
#
loop_
_entity_poly.entity_id
_entity_poly.type
_entity_poly.pdbx_seq_one_letter_code
_entity_poly.pdbx_strand_id
1 'polypeptide(L)'
;MIRLTPTLTRQCWLFAVGSAFFAVATAPRVSELAGAGLTNLLCFVGSWFFTTAAWMQQRLTHLADRLGWQSAITQFAGTVLFNISTGAALLMQSVPERRHLVWTPDAAGSLAFLVSGALAVAALDAGEARRDTAVAWINMAGCVAFGLSAGAAFVRGNGVTEDEWLANTGTFVGALCFLVAALAELPRFRKPGRTLRQSPA
;
A
#
# COMPACT_ATOMS: atom_id res chain seq x y z
N MET A 1 8.94 23.89 13.02
CA MET A 1 8.25 22.59 13.10
C MET A 1 7.16 22.58 12.02
N ILE A 2 7.35 21.86 10.91
CA ILE A 2 6.37 21.79 9.81
C ILE A 2 5.18 20.97 10.32
N ARG A 3 4.03 21.58 10.54
CA ARG A 3 2.79 20.85 10.85
C ARG A 3 2.25 20.24 9.57
N LEU A 4 2.38 18.92 9.44
CA LEU A 4 1.74 18.15 8.36
C LEU A 4 0.23 18.07 8.63
N THR A 5 -0.52 19.07 8.16
CA THR A 5 -1.99 19.02 8.22
C THR A 5 -2.50 18.01 7.19
N PRO A 6 -3.31 17.00 7.60
CA PRO A 6 -3.89 16.03 6.67
C PRO A 6 -4.79 16.75 5.64
N THR A 7 -4.57 16.46 4.37
CA THR A 7 -5.44 16.87 3.25
C THR A 7 -5.47 15.74 2.23
N LEU A 8 -6.60 15.59 1.52
CA LEU A 8 -6.73 14.56 0.49
C LEU A 8 -5.63 14.67 -0.59
N THR A 9 -5.30 15.89 -1.02
CA THR A 9 -4.23 16.11 -2.01
C THR A 9 -2.87 15.61 -1.53
N ARG A 10 -2.51 15.89 -0.27
CA ARG A 10 -1.23 15.43 0.31
C ARG A 10 -1.22 13.91 0.47
N GLN A 11 -2.30 13.33 0.97
CA GLN A 11 -2.49 11.89 1.07
C GLN A 11 -2.25 11.19 -0.28
N CYS A 12 -2.93 11.66 -1.33
CA CYS A 12 -2.81 11.08 -2.67
C CYS A 12 -1.38 11.19 -3.21
N TRP A 13 -0.71 12.33 -3.04
CA TRP A 13 0.67 12.48 -3.47
C TRP A 13 1.65 11.60 -2.70
N LEU A 14 1.46 11.43 -1.40
CA LEU A 14 2.30 10.54 -0.60
C LEU A 14 2.11 9.08 -1.01
N PHE A 15 0.87 8.62 -1.24
CA PHE A 15 0.63 7.30 -1.81
C PHE A 15 1.25 7.16 -3.20
N ALA A 16 1.11 8.15 -4.08
CA ALA A 16 1.69 8.10 -5.42
C ALA A 16 3.22 8.02 -5.40
N VAL A 17 3.87 8.83 -4.56
CA VAL A 17 5.34 8.79 -4.42
C VAL A 17 5.80 7.46 -3.83
N GLY A 18 5.16 6.99 -2.76
CA GLY A 18 5.47 5.69 -2.17
C GLY A 18 5.31 4.54 -3.18
N SER A 19 4.21 4.54 -3.93
CA SER A 19 3.96 3.56 -5.00
C SER A 19 5.04 3.61 -6.10
N ALA A 20 5.48 4.80 -6.48
CA ALA A 20 6.54 4.97 -7.47
C ALA A 20 7.87 4.37 -6.99
N PHE A 21 8.22 4.53 -5.71
CA PHE A 21 9.41 3.89 -5.12
C PHE A 21 9.34 2.36 -5.21
N PHE A 22 8.21 1.76 -4.81
CA PHE A 22 8.01 0.31 -4.92
C PHE A 22 8.03 -0.16 -6.39
N ALA A 23 7.34 0.54 -7.29
CA ALA A 23 7.32 0.19 -8.71
C ALA A 23 8.72 0.25 -9.34
N VAL A 24 9.51 1.29 -9.05
CA VAL A 24 10.89 1.40 -9.55
C VAL A 24 11.77 0.31 -8.96
N ALA A 25 11.66 0.06 -7.64
CA ALA A 25 12.47 -0.95 -6.95
C ALA A 25 12.26 -2.37 -7.50
N THR A 26 11.03 -2.70 -7.87
CA THR A 26 10.64 -4.07 -8.28
C THR A 26 10.36 -4.21 -9.77
N ALA A 27 10.59 -3.14 -10.55
CA ALA A 27 10.43 -3.18 -11.99
C ALA A 27 11.33 -4.27 -12.61
N PRO A 28 10.84 -5.04 -13.60
CA PRO A 28 11.63 -6.03 -14.31
C PRO A 28 12.95 -5.43 -14.79
N ARG A 29 14.05 -6.16 -14.66
CA ARG A 29 15.43 -5.75 -14.92
C ARG A 29 16.02 -4.68 -13.97
N VAL A 30 15.21 -3.79 -13.39
CA VAL A 30 15.75 -2.79 -12.46
C VAL A 30 16.21 -3.46 -11.17
N SER A 31 15.41 -4.35 -10.60
CA SER A 31 15.77 -5.13 -9.41
C SER A 31 17.03 -5.99 -9.63
N GLU A 32 17.18 -6.57 -10.83
CA GLU A 32 18.37 -7.35 -11.21
C GLU A 32 19.63 -6.47 -11.33
N LEU A 33 19.52 -5.31 -11.96
CA LEU A 33 20.63 -4.39 -12.18
C LEU A 33 21.01 -3.60 -10.91
N ALA A 34 20.01 -3.23 -10.11
CA ALA A 34 20.22 -2.43 -8.90
C ALA A 34 20.78 -3.25 -7.73
N GLY A 35 20.53 -4.57 -7.74
CA GLY A 35 20.86 -5.47 -6.64
C GLY A 35 19.98 -5.29 -5.41
N ALA A 36 19.98 -6.29 -4.52
CA ALA A 36 19.10 -6.35 -3.36
C ALA A 36 19.22 -5.15 -2.41
N GLY A 37 20.42 -4.60 -2.23
CA GLY A 37 20.64 -3.48 -1.32
C GLY A 37 19.89 -2.21 -1.74
N LEU A 38 20.01 -1.81 -3.01
CA LEU A 38 19.30 -0.63 -3.50
C LEU A 38 17.80 -0.87 -3.61
N THR A 39 17.38 -2.06 -4.06
CA THR A 39 15.96 -2.46 -4.10
C THR A 39 15.32 -2.34 -2.69
N ASN A 40 15.96 -2.92 -1.67
CA ASN A 40 15.45 -2.86 -0.29
C ASN A 40 15.42 -1.41 0.24
N LEU A 41 16.43 -0.60 -0.07
CA LEU A 41 16.47 0.81 0.33
C LEU A 41 15.31 1.60 -0.29
N LEU A 42 15.04 1.43 -1.58
CA LEU A 42 13.93 2.09 -2.26
C LEU A 42 12.58 1.66 -1.66
N CYS A 43 12.39 0.36 -1.40
CA CYS A 43 11.19 -0.15 -0.73
C CYS A 43 11.04 0.44 0.68
N PHE A 44 12.13 0.53 1.46
CA PHE A 44 12.10 1.13 2.79
C PHE A 44 11.73 2.60 2.76
N VAL A 45 12.31 3.39 1.86
CA VAL A 45 11.93 4.80 1.67
C VAL A 45 10.47 4.92 1.26
N GLY A 46 10.03 4.10 0.29
CA GLY A 46 8.65 4.07 -0.18
C GLY A 46 7.64 3.74 0.92
N SER A 47 7.98 2.82 1.84
CA SER A 47 7.11 2.41 2.93
C SER A 47 6.79 3.54 3.91
N TRP A 48 7.71 4.47 4.15
CA TRP A 48 7.46 5.66 4.99
C TRP A 48 6.48 6.63 4.35
N PHE A 49 6.51 6.79 3.03
CA PHE A 49 5.50 7.57 2.31
C PHE A 49 4.11 6.93 2.44
N PHE A 50 4.03 5.60 2.30
CA PHE A 50 2.79 4.85 2.52
C PHE A 50 2.24 5.02 3.94
N THR A 51 3.08 4.88 4.96
CA THR A 51 2.67 5.01 6.35
C THR A 51 2.16 6.42 6.64
N THR A 52 2.85 7.45 6.14
CA THR A 52 2.41 8.84 6.31
C THR A 52 1.08 9.08 5.59
N ALA A 53 0.91 8.55 4.39
CA ALA A 53 -0.33 8.65 3.61
C ALA A 53 -1.51 7.95 4.32
N ALA A 54 -1.30 6.71 4.79
CA ALA A 54 -2.31 5.93 5.50
C ALA A 54 -2.71 6.57 6.85
N TRP A 55 -1.74 7.17 7.57
CA TRP A 55 -2.03 7.98 8.73
C TRP A 55 -2.93 9.18 8.38
N MET A 56 -2.64 9.90 7.29
CA MET A 56 -3.51 11.00 6.83
C MET A 56 -4.89 10.49 6.43
N GLN A 57 -4.99 9.37 5.73
CA GLN A 57 -6.26 8.75 5.36
C GLN A 57 -7.11 8.45 6.60
N GLN A 58 -6.53 7.79 7.60
CA GLN A 58 -7.22 7.48 8.84
C GLN A 58 -7.72 8.74 9.56
N ARG A 59 -6.96 9.86 9.48
CA ARG A 59 -7.37 11.16 10.07
C ARG A 59 -8.46 11.88 9.27
N LEU A 60 -8.56 11.64 7.98
CA LEU A 60 -9.54 12.25 7.09
C LEU A 60 -10.85 11.46 7.04
N THR A 61 -10.83 10.18 7.40
CA THR A 61 -12.01 9.31 7.41
C THR A 61 -12.83 9.55 8.68
N HIS A 62 -14.12 9.80 8.51
CA HIS A 62 -15.04 10.04 9.63
C HIS A 62 -15.37 8.74 10.37
N LEU A 63 -15.44 8.79 11.70
CA LEU A 63 -15.83 7.64 12.54
C LEU A 63 -17.26 7.15 12.27
N ALA A 64 -18.12 7.99 11.72
CA ALA A 64 -19.49 7.62 11.34
C ALA A 64 -19.52 6.66 10.14
N ASP A 65 -18.52 6.73 9.26
CA ASP A 65 -18.27 5.73 8.22
C ASP A 65 -17.45 4.57 8.82
N ARG A 66 -18.16 3.63 9.40
CA ARG A 66 -17.55 2.50 10.12
C ARG A 66 -16.63 1.65 9.24
N LEU A 67 -17.09 1.28 8.04
CA LEU A 67 -16.33 0.42 7.14
C LEU A 67 -15.12 1.17 6.56
N GLY A 68 -15.30 2.41 6.13
CA GLY A 68 -14.21 3.25 5.65
C GLY A 68 -13.16 3.50 6.74
N TRP A 69 -13.58 3.75 7.99
CA TRP A 69 -12.64 3.93 9.10
C TRP A 69 -11.89 2.62 9.43
N GLN A 70 -12.59 1.48 9.45
CA GLN A 70 -11.95 0.17 9.66
C GLN A 70 -10.96 -0.15 8.54
N SER A 71 -11.32 0.15 7.29
CA SER A 71 -10.41 0.04 6.16
C SER A 71 -9.14 0.89 6.39
N ALA A 72 -9.31 2.18 6.70
CA ALA A 72 -8.20 3.11 6.88
C ALA A 72 -7.25 2.70 8.03
N ILE A 73 -7.78 2.26 9.19
CA ILE A 73 -6.94 1.85 10.32
C ILE A 73 -6.23 0.52 10.05
N THR A 74 -6.89 -0.41 9.34
CA THR A 74 -6.30 -1.69 8.96
C THR A 74 -5.18 -1.47 7.93
N GLN A 75 -5.39 -0.57 6.96
CA GLN A 75 -4.36 -0.17 6.01
C GLN A 75 -3.16 0.46 6.70
N PHE A 76 -3.39 1.37 7.64
CA PHE A 76 -2.32 1.98 8.43
C PHE A 76 -1.50 0.93 9.19
N ALA A 77 -2.16 -0.02 9.87
CA ALA A 77 -1.47 -1.13 10.53
C ALA A 77 -0.61 -1.95 9.55
N GLY A 78 -1.15 -2.25 8.37
CA GLY A 78 -0.41 -2.92 7.30
C GLY A 78 0.85 -2.15 6.89
N THR A 79 0.76 -0.83 6.71
CA THR A 79 1.95 -0.02 6.34
C THR A 79 3.03 -0.01 7.42
N VAL A 80 2.66 -0.05 8.70
CA VAL A 80 3.63 -0.17 9.81
C VAL A 80 4.36 -1.51 9.75
N LEU A 81 3.66 -2.60 9.46
CA LEU A 81 4.27 -3.93 9.25
C LEU A 81 5.23 -3.93 8.05
N PHE A 82 4.88 -3.24 6.96
CA PHE A 82 5.78 -3.04 5.82
C PHE A 82 7.04 -2.24 6.19
N ASN A 83 6.94 -1.22 7.05
CA ASN A 83 8.13 -0.51 7.54
C ASN A 83 9.07 -1.43 8.32
N ILE A 84 8.52 -2.32 9.16
CA ILE A 84 9.30 -3.32 9.90
C ILE A 84 9.99 -4.27 8.91
N SER A 85 9.22 -4.84 7.98
CA SER A 85 9.72 -5.76 6.97
C SER A 85 10.84 -5.15 6.12
N THR A 86 10.57 -4.00 5.49
CA THR A 86 11.53 -3.35 4.59
C THR A 86 12.76 -2.83 5.32
N GLY A 87 12.61 -2.35 6.57
CA GLY A 87 13.73 -1.96 7.41
C GLY A 87 14.59 -3.16 7.82
N ALA A 88 13.97 -4.28 8.20
CA ALA A 88 14.69 -5.52 8.51
C ALA A 88 15.42 -6.08 7.29
N ALA A 89 14.85 -5.96 6.07
CA ALA A 89 15.47 -6.43 4.83
C ALA A 89 16.82 -5.75 4.53
N LEU A 90 17.09 -4.57 5.09
CA LEU A 90 18.38 -3.89 4.96
C LEU A 90 19.47 -4.50 5.84
N LEU A 91 19.11 -5.17 6.93
CA LEU A 91 20.03 -5.56 8.00
C LEU A 91 20.12 -7.07 8.18
N MET A 92 19.03 -7.80 7.97
CA MET A 92 18.92 -9.22 8.31
C MET A 92 19.46 -10.11 7.19
N GLN A 93 20.40 -11.00 7.53
CA GLN A 93 21.06 -11.87 6.56
C GLN A 93 20.77 -13.36 6.80
N SER A 94 20.55 -13.78 8.05
CA SER A 94 20.28 -15.19 8.35
C SER A 94 18.87 -15.62 7.94
N VAL A 95 18.70 -16.91 7.61
CA VAL A 95 17.39 -17.45 7.21
C VAL A 95 16.31 -17.26 8.29
N PRO A 96 16.56 -17.54 9.57
CA PRO A 96 15.59 -17.29 10.63
C PRO A 96 15.16 -15.80 10.70
N GLU A 97 16.13 -14.88 10.67
CA GLU A 97 15.85 -13.44 10.70
C GLU A 97 15.02 -13.00 9.50
N ARG A 98 15.39 -13.43 8.29
CA ARG A 98 14.62 -13.12 7.06
C ARG A 98 13.19 -13.65 7.12
N ARG A 99 12.96 -14.82 7.73
CA ARG A 99 11.61 -15.35 7.92
C ARG A 99 10.81 -14.56 8.95
N HIS A 100 11.37 -14.30 10.10
CA HIS A 100 10.63 -13.72 11.23
C HIS A 100 10.52 -12.20 11.15
N LEU A 101 11.54 -11.50 10.67
CA LEU A 101 11.60 -10.05 10.69
C LEU A 101 11.34 -9.40 9.33
N VAL A 102 11.53 -10.14 8.22
CA VAL A 102 11.22 -9.65 6.88
C VAL A 102 9.91 -10.24 6.38
N TRP A 103 9.87 -11.56 6.13
CA TRP A 103 8.72 -12.18 5.51
C TRP A 103 7.45 -12.17 6.36
N THR A 104 7.54 -12.48 7.66
CA THR A 104 6.33 -12.52 8.51
C THR A 104 5.63 -11.16 8.60
N PRO A 105 6.31 -10.01 8.84
CA PRO A 105 5.65 -8.72 8.80
C PRO A 105 5.16 -8.34 7.40
N ASP A 106 5.85 -8.73 6.33
CA ASP A 106 5.41 -8.52 4.96
C ASP A 106 4.09 -9.25 4.67
N ALA A 107 4.03 -10.53 4.99
CA ALA A 107 2.83 -11.35 4.81
C ALA A 107 1.66 -10.84 5.66
N ALA A 108 1.90 -10.48 6.91
CA ALA A 108 0.87 -9.91 7.79
C ALA A 108 0.40 -8.53 7.29
N GLY A 109 1.31 -7.69 6.78
CA GLY A 109 0.99 -6.40 6.17
C GLY A 109 0.17 -6.56 4.89
N SER A 110 0.52 -7.52 4.04
CA SER A 110 -0.23 -7.85 2.83
C SER A 110 -1.63 -8.37 3.14
N LEU A 111 -1.80 -9.19 4.19
CA LEU A 111 -3.11 -9.62 4.67
C LEU A 111 -3.93 -8.43 5.19
N ALA A 112 -3.32 -7.52 5.93
CA ALA A 112 -3.99 -6.30 6.37
C ALA A 112 -4.44 -5.44 5.18
N PHE A 113 -3.66 -5.34 4.10
CA PHE A 113 -4.07 -4.66 2.87
C PHE A 113 -5.24 -5.36 2.19
N LEU A 114 -5.26 -6.68 2.11
CA LEU A 114 -6.40 -7.44 1.57
C LEU A 114 -7.68 -7.16 2.36
N VAL A 115 -7.61 -7.21 3.69
CA VAL A 115 -8.75 -6.89 4.57
C VAL A 115 -9.19 -5.45 4.39
N SER A 116 -8.25 -4.50 4.36
CA SER A 116 -8.53 -3.09 4.13
C SER A 116 -9.21 -2.85 2.77
N GLY A 117 -8.70 -3.45 1.70
CA GLY A 117 -9.28 -3.36 0.36
C GLY A 117 -10.70 -3.93 0.30
N ALA A 118 -10.94 -5.08 0.94
CA ALA A 118 -12.28 -5.68 1.04
C ALA A 118 -13.26 -4.77 1.80
N LEU A 119 -12.82 -4.19 2.92
CA LEU A 119 -13.63 -3.23 3.67
C LEU A 119 -13.93 -1.96 2.87
N ALA A 120 -12.95 -1.44 2.11
CA ALA A 120 -13.15 -0.28 1.24
C ALA A 120 -14.17 -0.55 0.13
N VAL A 121 -14.14 -1.75 -0.48
CA VAL A 121 -15.14 -2.16 -1.48
C VAL A 121 -16.51 -2.36 -0.81
N ALA A 122 -16.57 -2.94 0.38
CA ALA A 122 -17.81 -3.13 1.12
C ALA A 122 -18.43 -1.82 1.62
N ALA A 123 -17.64 -0.75 1.73
CA ALA A 123 -18.10 0.59 2.11
C ALA A 123 -18.76 1.35 0.94
N LEU A 124 -18.71 0.82 -0.29
CA LEU A 124 -19.32 1.47 -1.45
C LEU A 124 -20.84 1.41 -1.38
N ASP A 125 -21.49 2.56 -1.49
CA ASP A 125 -22.94 2.66 -1.59
C ASP A 125 -23.45 2.37 -3.03
N ALA A 126 -24.69 1.89 -3.17
CA ALA A 126 -25.31 1.58 -4.46
C ALA A 126 -25.42 2.79 -5.42
N GLY A 127 -25.27 4.01 -4.89
CA GLY A 127 -25.29 5.27 -5.64
C GLY A 127 -23.91 5.90 -5.88
N GLU A 128 -22.82 5.21 -5.53
CA GLU A 128 -21.47 5.74 -5.71
C GLU A 128 -21.14 6.03 -7.17
N ALA A 129 -20.32 7.05 -7.38
CA ALA A 129 -19.86 7.40 -8.71
C ALA A 129 -19.02 6.25 -9.30
N ARG A 130 -19.22 5.93 -10.58
CA ARG A 130 -18.44 4.87 -11.29
C ARG A 130 -16.93 4.99 -11.09
N ARG A 131 -16.44 6.22 -10.92
CA ARG A 131 -15.04 6.49 -10.68
C ARG A 131 -14.59 6.00 -9.29
N ASP A 132 -15.34 6.34 -8.24
CA ASP A 132 -15.00 5.98 -6.87
C ASP A 132 -15.04 4.46 -6.72
N THR A 133 -16.04 3.81 -7.33
CA THR A 133 -16.10 2.34 -7.46
C THR A 133 -14.89 1.77 -8.20
N ALA A 134 -14.50 2.37 -9.34
CA ALA A 134 -13.34 1.90 -10.10
C ALA A 134 -12.03 2.04 -9.31
N VAL A 135 -11.86 3.15 -8.59
CA VAL A 135 -10.67 3.37 -7.75
C VAL A 135 -10.59 2.34 -6.62
N ALA A 136 -11.70 2.05 -5.93
CA ALA A 136 -11.73 1.02 -4.89
C ALA A 136 -11.34 -0.36 -5.43
N TRP A 137 -11.83 -0.75 -6.60
CA TRP A 137 -11.48 -2.01 -7.23
C TRP A 137 -10.03 -2.05 -7.74
N ILE A 138 -9.49 -0.95 -8.27
CA ILE A 138 -8.07 -0.85 -8.64
C ILE A 138 -7.20 -0.99 -7.39
N ASN A 139 -7.56 -0.33 -6.29
CA ASN A 139 -6.87 -0.49 -5.02
C ASN A 139 -6.93 -1.93 -4.52
N MET A 140 -8.09 -2.58 -4.59
CA MET A 140 -8.25 -4.00 -4.22
C MET A 140 -7.40 -4.92 -5.09
N ALA A 141 -7.32 -4.68 -6.40
CA ALA A 141 -6.42 -5.43 -7.28
C ALA A 141 -4.95 -5.29 -6.85
N GLY A 142 -4.55 -4.10 -6.42
CA GLY A 142 -3.24 -3.86 -5.81
C GLY A 142 -3.01 -4.68 -4.54
N CYS A 143 -4.01 -4.73 -3.64
CA CYS A 143 -3.94 -5.54 -2.43
C CYS A 143 -3.79 -7.04 -2.74
N VAL A 144 -4.51 -7.56 -3.74
CA VAL A 144 -4.38 -8.96 -4.19
C VAL A 144 -2.98 -9.22 -4.75
N ALA A 145 -2.44 -8.31 -5.57
CA ALA A 145 -1.10 -8.45 -6.13
C ALA A 145 -0.02 -8.48 -5.04
N PHE A 146 -0.13 -7.63 -4.01
CA PHE A 146 0.76 -7.67 -2.84
C PHE A 146 0.60 -8.97 -2.04
N GLY A 147 -0.62 -9.48 -1.88
CA GLY A 147 -0.86 -10.76 -1.22
C GLY A 147 -0.19 -11.93 -1.94
N LEU A 148 -0.30 -11.99 -3.27
CA LEU A 148 0.38 -12.99 -4.10
C LEU A 148 1.91 -12.85 -4.03
N SER A 149 2.41 -11.61 -4.08
CA SER A 149 3.82 -11.29 -3.90
C SER A 149 4.36 -11.81 -2.57
N ALA A 150 3.66 -11.54 -1.46
CA ALA A 150 4.06 -11.98 -0.13
C ALA A 150 4.09 -13.52 -0.01
N GLY A 151 3.14 -14.23 -0.64
CA GLY A 151 3.16 -15.69 -0.73
C GLY A 151 4.41 -16.20 -1.46
N ALA A 152 4.74 -15.60 -2.60
CA ALA A 152 5.89 -15.94 -3.41
C ALA A 152 7.24 -15.55 -2.77
N ALA A 153 7.22 -14.53 -1.89
CA ALA A 153 8.41 -14.05 -1.17
C ALA A 153 8.83 -14.96 0.01
N PHE A 154 8.12 -16.06 0.27
CA PHE A 154 8.47 -16.98 1.36
C PHE A 154 9.90 -17.49 1.23
N VAL A 155 10.67 -17.43 2.33
CA VAL A 155 12.05 -17.90 2.37
C VAL A 155 12.10 -19.36 2.80
N ARG A 156 12.53 -20.26 1.93
CA ARG A 156 12.69 -21.69 2.20
C ARG A 156 13.82 -21.96 3.23
N GLY A 157 13.87 -23.17 3.77
CA GLY A 157 14.89 -23.57 4.77
C GLY A 157 16.34 -23.48 4.28
N ASN A 158 16.54 -23.56 2.96
CA ASN A 158 17.84 -23.39 2.32
C ASN A 158 18.21 -21.91 2.04
N GLY A 159 17.37 -20.94 2.47
CA GLY A 159 17.59 -19.51 2.26
C GLY A 159 17.14 -18.95 0.91
N VAL A 160 16.61 -19.79 0.03
CA VAL A 160 16.09 -19.38 -1.29
C VAL A 160 14.65 -18.89 -1.14
N THR A 161 14.31 -17.81 -1.84
CA THR A 161 12.93 -17.33 -1.97
C THR A 161 12.11 -18.30 -2.82
N GLU A 162 10.84 -18.53 -2.46
CA GLU A 162 9.95 -19.49 -3.12
C GLU A 162 9.86 -19.23 -4.63
N ASP A 163 9.53 -18.00 -5.00
CA ASP A 163 9.48 -17.51 -6.39
C ASP A 163 9.80 -16.00 -6.41
N GLU A 164 11.07 -15.67 -6.67
CA GLU A 164 11.54 -14.28 -6.66
C GLU A 164 10.93 -13.46 -7.81
N TRP A 165 10.71 -14.08 -8.96
CA TRP A 165 10.10 -13.39 -10.09
C TRP A 165 8.65 -13.00 -9.80
N LEU A 166 7.86 -13.91 -9.25
CA LEU A 166 6.48 -13.66 -8.88
C LEU A 166 6.40 -12.65 -7.73
N ALA A 167 7.30 -12.73 -6.73
CA ALA A 167 7.39 -11.77 -5.64
C ALA A 167 7.62 -10.34 -6.16
N ASN A 168 8.63 -10.14 -7.01
CA ASN A 168 8.93 -8.84 -7.58
C ASN A 168 7.83 -8.34 -8.53
N THR A 169 7.31 -9.21 -9.41
CA THR A 169 6.25 -8.85 -10.36
C THR A 169 4.95 -8.51 -9.63
N GLY A 170 4.59 -9.26 -8.59
CA GLY A 170 3.41 -8.99 -7.76
C GLY A 170 3.50 -7.63 -7.06
N THR A 171 4.65 -7.33 -6.46
CA THR A 171 4.91 -6.01 -5.85
C THR A 171 4.84 -4.90 -6.90
N PHE A 172 5.45 -5.09 -8.07
CA PHE A 172 5.42 -4.10 -9.16
C PHE A 172 3.99 -3.79 -9.63
N VAL A 173 3.20 -4.83 -9.93
CA VAL A 173 1.81 -4.67 -10.37
C VAL A 173 0.96 -4.03 -9.27
N GLY A 174 1.13 -4.47 -8.03
CA GLY A 174 0.43 -3.89 -6.88
C GLY A 174 0.75 -2.42 -6.68
N ALA A 175 2.03 -2.05 -6.81
CA ALA A 175 2.47 -0.66 -6.73
C ALA A 175 1.90 0.20 -7.86
N LEU A 176 1.82 -0.30 -9.08
CA LEU A 176 1.16 0.40 -10.19
C LEU A 176 -0.34 0.60 -9.95
N CYS A 177 -1.05 -0.40 -9.41
CA CYS A 177 -2.46 -0.26 -9.03
C CYS A 177 -2.65 0.84 -7.99
N PHE A 178 -1.84 0.87 -6.93
CA PHE A 178 -1.91 1.91 -5.90
C PHE A 178 -1.53 3.29 -6.45
N LEU A 179 -0.55 3.37 -7.35
CA LEU A 179 -0.19 4.62 -8.02
C LEU A 179 -1.38 5.17 -8.83
N VAL A 180 -2.01 4.33 -9.64
CA VAL A 180 -3.17 4.72 -10.46
C VAL A 180 -4.34 5.13 -9.56
N ALA A 181 -4.66 4.36 -8.51
CA ALA A 181 -5.71 4.68 -7.56
C ALA A 181 -5.45 6.05 -6.90
N ALA A 182 -4.23 6.28 -6.39
CA ALA A 182 -3.85 7.54 -5.74
C ALA A 182 -3.95 8.74 -6.68
N LEU A 183 -3.47 8.62 -7.91
CA LEU A 183 -3.58 9.69 -8.91
C LEU A 183 -5.02 9.94 -9.33
N ALA A 184 -5.83 8.87 -9.44
CA ALA A 184 -7.25 9.00 -9.75
C ALA A 184 -8.00 9.72 -8.62
N GLU A 185 -7.65 9.58 -7.36
CA GLU A 185 -8.27 10.27 -6.22
C GLU A 185 -7.92 11.76 -6.12
N LEU A 186 -6.93 12.27 -6.85
CA LEU A 186 -6.55 13.68 -6.78
C LEU A 186 -7.75 14.61 -7.10
N PRO A 187 -8.00 15.65 -6.30
CA PRO A 187 -9.14 16.55 -6.45
C PRO A 187 -9.23 17.24 -7.83
N ARG A 188 -8.10 17.50 -8.47
CA ARG A 188 -8.04 18.11 -9.83
C ARG A 188 -8.68 17.23 -10.91
N PHE A 189 -8.80 15.93 -10.68
CA PHE A 189 -9.46 14.98 -11.56
C PHE A 189 -10.90 14.69 -11.14
N ARG A 190 -11.35 15.22 -10.00
CA ARG A 190 -12.75 15.20 -9.59
C ARG A 190 -13.50 16.29 -10.34
N LYS A 191 -14.57 15.93 -11.08
CA LYS A 191 -15.45 16.93 -11.68
C LYS A 191 -16.04 17.81 -10.55
N PRO A 192 -16.03 19.16 -10.69
CA PRO A 192 -16.72 20.03 -9.75
C PRO A 192 -18.23 19.73 -9.84
N GLY A 193 -18.80 19.10 -8.81
CA GLY A 193 -20.23 18.76 -8.84
C GLY A 193 -20.76 17.89 -7.70
N ARG A 194 -19.99 17.59 -6.67
CA ARG A 194 -20.54 16.96 -5.47
C ARG A 194 -19.88 17.51 -4.22
N THR A 195 -20.42 18.58 -3.69
CA THR A 195 -20.29 18.91 -2.27
C THR A 195 -20.73 17.68 -1.50
N LEU A 196 -19.84 17.20 -0.64
CA LEU A 196 -20.20 16.27 0.43
C LEU A 196 -21.48 16.80 1.06
N ARG A 197 -22.56 16.04 0.99
CA ARG A 197 -23.83 16.38 1.62
C ARG A 197 -23.54 16.60 3.11
N GLN A 198 -23.46 17.86 3.48
CA GLN A 198 -23.61 18.23 4.89
C GLN A 198 -25.02 17.80 5.23
N SER A 199 -25.16 16.74 6.03
CA SER A 199 -26.42 16.39 6.66
C SER A 199 -26.83 17.56 7.52
N PRO A 200 -28.03 18.12 7.36
CA PRO A 200 -28.51 19.13 8.32
C PRO A 200 -28.66 18.48 9.69
N ALA A 201 -28.32 19.28 10.70
CA ALA A 201 -28.40 18.96 12.12
C ALA A 201 -29.80 18.49 12.58
#